data_b929444185f17d49ac7e83e21a05333d
#
_entry.id   b929444185f17d49ac7e83e21a05333d
#
_cell.length_a   1.000
_cell.length_b   1.000
_cell.length_c   1.000
_cell.angle_alpha   90.00
_cell.angle_beta   90.00
_cell.angle_gamma   90.00
#
_symmetry.space_group_name_H-M   'P 1'
#
loop_
_entity.id
_entity.type
_entity.pdbx_description
1 polymer ?
#
loop_
_entity_poly.entity_id
_entity_poly.type
_entity_poly.pdbx_seq_one_letter_code
_entity_poly.pdbx_strand_id
1 'polypeptide(L)'
;AGVNVKGAPNENFAREIMELFSMGVGNYTEHDIREAARAFTGWNFEGLEFRFNAAQHDDGEKEFLGRRGRLDGVDVIDTILAQPVTAEYLAGKLYRYFVREDLDPALQRKLGELLRSNGYRIAPFMETLLLSRDFHAPESVATRIKGPVEQAVSTYKKMGLREIPGAPDFNELTGALGQKLL
;
A
#
# COMPACT_ATOMS: atom_id res chain seq x y z
N ALA A 1 -5.03 6.88 13.09
CA ALA A 1 -5.96 7.79 12.46
C ALA A 1 -6.63 8.65 13.53
N GLY A 2 -6.34 9.94 13.53
CA GLY A 2 -7.05 10.88 14.40
C GLY A 2 -8.54 10.96 14.00
N VAL A 3 -9.31 11.64 14.80
CA VAL A 3 -10.74 11.84 14.58
C VAL A 3 -10.96 12.46 13.20
N ASN A 4 -11.67 11.78 12.30
CA ASN A 4 -12.05 12.28 10.99
C ASN A 4 -13.55 12.60 11.01
N VAL A 5 -13.89 13.89 11.12
CA VAL A 5 -15.25 14.34 11.38
C VAL A 5 -15.71 15.36 10.36
N LYS A 6 -17.02 15.45 10.16
CA LYS A 6 -17.67 16.49 9.37
C LYS A 6 -17.21 17.87 9.83
N GLY A 7 -16.78 18.70 8.91
CA GLY A 7 -16.23 20.03 9.18
C GLY A 7 -14.73 20.08 9.47
N ALA A 8 -14.09 18.92 9.73
CA ALA A 8 -12.63 18.79 9.89
C ALA A 8 -12.14 17.46 9.30
N PRO A 9 -12.29 17.24 7.98
CA PRO A 9 -11.90 16.00 7.33
C PRO A 9 -10.38 15.82 7.34
N ASN A 10 -9.93 14.57 7.48
CA ASN A 10 -8.51 14.22 7.52
C ASN A 10 -7.97 14.00 6.10
N GLU A 11 -7.47 15.05 5.49
CA GLU A 11 -6.89 15.00 4.15
C GLU A 11 -5.62 14.14 4.08
N ASN A 12 -4.84 14.09 5.15
CA ASN A 12 -3.62 13.27 5.17
C ASN A 12 -3.93 11.78 4.98
N PHE A 13 -4.96 11.28 5.67
CA PHE A 13 -5.40 9.89 5.50
C PHE A 13 -5.85 9.60 4.06
N ALA A 14 -6.62 10.50 3.45
CA ALA A 14 -7.08 10.37 2.07
C ALA A 14 -5.90 10.42 1.08
N ARG A 15 -4.93 11.30 1.30
CA ARG A 15 -3.71 11.40 0.50
C ARG A 15 -2.91 10.12 0.55
N GLU A 16 -2.63 9.59 1.75
CA GLU A 16 -1.85 8.38 1.93
C GLU A 16 -2.48 7.16 1.23
N ILE A 17 -3.80 7.02 1.30
CA ILE A 17 -4.50 5.94 0.59
C ILE A 17 -4.25 6.01 -0.91
N MET A 18 -4.34 7.19 -1.53
CA MET A 18 -4.15 7.34 -2.97
C MET A 18 -2.67 7.28 -3.35
N GLU A 19 -1.81 7.98 -2.63
CA GLU A 19 -0.40 8.16 -2.97
C GLU A 19 0.43 6.91 -2.71
N LEU A 20 0.44 6.43 -1.46
CA LEU A 20 1.33 5.36 -1.05
C LEU A 20 0.73 3.97 -1.21
N PHE A 21 -0.58 3.85 -1.05
CA PHE A 21 -1.20 2.53 -0.94
C PHE A 21 -1.94 2.07 -2.18
N SER A 22 -2.29 2.96 -3.14
CA SER A 22 -3.12 2.50 -4.25
C SER A 22 -2.78 3.02 -5.64
N MET A 23 -2.57 4.31 -5.85
CA MET A 23 -2.51 4.89 -7.20
C MET A 23 -1.15 5.50 -7.56
N GLY A 24 -0.37 5.93 -6.56
CA GLY A 24 0.85 6.69 -6.77
C GLY A 24 0.60 8.18 -7.08
N VAL A 25 1.66 8.97 -7.02
CA VAL A 25 1.63 10.42 -7.27
C VAL A 25 1.15 10.74 -8.69
N GLY A 26 0.35 11.81 -8.82
CA GLY A 26 -0.02 12.38 -10.13
C GLY A 26 -1.28 11.76 -10.77
N ASN A 27 -1.93 10.80 -10.12
CA ASN A 27 -3.13 10.14 -10.63
C ASN A 27 -4.43 10.63 -9.98
N TYR A 28 -4.38 11.70 -9.22
CA TYR A 28 -5.48 12.36 -8.54
C TYR A 28 -5.17 13.84 -8.34
N THR A 29 -6.16 14.62 -7.98
CA THR A 29 -6.05 16.06 -7.74
C THR A 29 -6.20 16.39 -6.25
N GLU A 30 -5.84 17.63 -5.86
CA GLU A 30 -6.12 18.14 -4.50
C GLU A 30 -7.64 18.20 -4.21
N HIS A 31 -8.47 18.34 -5.24
CA HIS A 31 -9.92 18.23 -5.10
C HIS A 31 -10.32 16.81 -4.68
N ASP A 32 -9.76 15.79 -5.35
CA ASP A 32 -10.04 14.39 -5.02
C ASP A 32 -9.63 14.06 -3.58
N ILE A 33 -8.50 14.60 -3.11
CA ILE A 33 -8.07 14.40 -1.71
C ILE A 33 -9.11 14.95 -0.74
N ARG A 34 -9.58 16.18 -0.95
CA ARG A 34 -10.59 16.79 -0.07
C ARG A 34 -11.91 16.02 -0.09
N GLU A 35 -12.38 15.62 -1.25
CA GLU A 35 -13.63 14.89 -1.38
C GLU A 35 -13.54 13.48 -0.79
N ALA A 36 -12.42 12.77 -0.99
CA ALA A 36 -12.16 11.50 -0.32
C ALA A 36 -12.09 11.65 1.21
N ALA A 37 -11.42 12.70 1.71
CA ALA A 37 -11.36 12.97 3.14
C ALA A 37 -12.76 13.19 3.74
N ARG A 38 -13.64 13.92 3.04
CA ARG A 38 -15.05 14.10 3.41
C ARG A 38 -15.80 12.76 3.42
N ALA A 39 -15.56 11.90 2.44
CA ALA A 39 -16.19 10.59 2.35
C ALA A 39 -15.77 9.64 3.48
N PHE A 40 -14.53 9.74 3.96
CA PHE A 40 -14.04 8.97 5.11
C PHE A 40 -14.43 9.53 6.47
N THR A 41 -15.12 10.66 6.55
CA THR A 41 -15.59 11.18 7.84
C THR A 41 -16.54 10.19 8.52
N GLY A 42 -16.46 10.11 9.84
CA GLY A 42 -17.21 9.14 10.64
C GLY A 42 -16.56 7.75 10.74
N TRP A 43 -15.49 7.46 9.99
CA TRP A 43 -14.73 6.23 10.15
C TRP A 43 -13.85 6.33 11.39
N ASN A 44 -14.13 5.49 12.36
CA ASN A 44 -13.46 5.45 13.66
C ASN A 44 -13.09 4.01 14.04
N PHE A 45 -12.46 3.86 15.18
CA PHE A 45 -12.18 2.57 15.80
C PHE A 45 -12.43 2.64 17.31
N GLU A 46 -12.80 1.53 17.88
CA GLU A 46 -12.90 1.32 19.31
C GLU A 46 -12.09 0.07 19.67
N GLY A 47 -11.01 0.26 20.42
CA GLY A 47 -10.00 -0.79 20.57
C GLY A 47 -9.38 -1.15 19.22
N LEU A 48 -9.58 -2.36 18.73
CA LEU A 48 -9.12 -2.85 17.41
C LEU A 48 -10.27 -3.05 16.41
N GLU A 49 -11.50 -2.64 16.76
CA GLU A 49 -12.67 -2.81 15.89
C GLU A 49 -13.01 -1.52 15.15
N PHE A 50 -13.33 -1.65 13.88
CA PHE A 50 -13.89 -0.55 13.08
C PHE A 50 -15.26 -0.14 13.62
N ARG A 51 -15.47 1.17 13.75
CA ARG A 51 -16.75 1.78 14.12
C ARG A 51 -17.09 2.91 13.19
N PHE A 52 -18.28 2.87 12.60
CA PHE A 52 -18.82 3.98 11.84
C PHE A 52 -19.71 4.85 12.74
N ASN A 53 -19.40 6.17 12.80
CA ASN A 53 -20.19 7.15 13.52
C ASN A 53 -20.92 8.05 12.52
N ALA A 54 -22.20 7.77 12.28
CA ALA A 54 -23.02 8.51 11.33
C ALA A 54 -23.17 10.00 11.70
N ALA A 55 -23.16 10.35 12.99
CA ALA A 55 -23.27 11.75 13.43
C ALA A 55 -22.04 12.60 13.04
N GLN A 56 -20.91 11.94 12.78
CA GLN A 56 -19.65 12.57 12.36
C GLN A 56 -19.42 12.50 10.84
N HIS A 57 -20.30 11.82 10.11
CA HIS A 57 -20.17 11.68 8.65
C HIS A 57 -20.70 12.91 7.90
N ASP A 58 -20.03 13.26 6.82
CA ASP A 58 -20.49 14.27 5.87
C ASP A 58 -21.33 13.62 4.77
N ASP A 59 -22.66 13.74 4.90
CA ASP A 59 -23.67 13.22 3.95
C ASP A 59 -23.85 14.07 2.68
N GLY A 60 -23.10 15.17 2.53
CA GLY A 60 -23.18 16.04 1.36
C GLY A 60 -22.77 15.33 0.08
N GLU A 61 -23.21 15.88 -1.07
CA GLU A 61 -22.72 15.43 -2.36
C GLU A 61 -21.21 15.67 -2.46
N LYS A 62 -20.51 14.74 -3.12
CA LYS A 62 -19.08 14.74 -3.36
C LYS A 62 -18.81 14.37 -4.80
N GLU A 63 -17.67 14.83 -5.33
CA GLU A 63 -17.17 14.43 -6.64
C GLU A 63 -15.73 13.90 -6.48
N PHE A 64 -15.54 12.61 -6.74
CA PHE A 64 -14.28 11.93 -6.55
C PHE A 64 -13.92 11.10 -7.79
N LEU A 65 -12.78 11.39 -8.41
CA LEU A 65 -12.28 10.71 -9.63
C LEU A 65 -13.38 10.59 -10.72
N GLY A 66 -14.17 11.64 -10.89
CA GLY A 66 -15.26 11.69 -11.86
C GLY A 66 -16.57 11.02 -11.43
N ARG A 67 -16.62 10.35 -10.28
CA ARG A 67 -17.86 9.83 -9.69
C ARG A 67 -18.50 10.88 -8.79
N ARG A 68 -19.80 11.14 -8.99
CA ARG A 68 -20.55 12.12 -8.22
C ARG A 68 -21.70 11.48 -7.45
N GLY A 69 -21.92 11.93 -6.21
CA GLY A 69 -23.02 11.47 -5.36
C GLY A 69 -22.75 11.67 -3.86
N ARG A 70 -23.58 11.07 -3.04
CA ARG A 70 -23.37 11.00 -1.58
C ARG A 70 -22.43 9.84 -1.28
N LEU A 71 -21.16 10.03 -1.60
CA LEU A 71 -20.14 9.00 -1.50
C LEU A 71 -19.70 8.83 -0.04
N ASP A 72 -19.51 7.57 0.36
CA ASP A 72 -18.86 7.20 1.62
C ASP A 72 -17.44 6.63 1.39
N GLY A 73 -16.79 6.17 2.46
CA GLY A 73 -15.42 5.63 2.36
C GLY A 73 -15.34 4.34 1.55
N VAL A 74 -16.40 3.53 1.49
CA VAL A 74 -16.44 2.32 0.66
C VAL A 74 -16.51 2.71 -0.81
N ASP A 75 -17.36 3.68 -1.15
CA ASP A 75 -17.46 4.22 -2.51
C ASP A 75 -16.12 4.77 -3.01
N VAL A 76 -15.35 5.43 -2.14
CA VAL A 76 -13.99 5.92 -2.46
C VAL A 76 -13.06 4.75 -2.78
N ILE A 77 -13.03 3.71 -1.94
CA ILE A 77 -12.20 2.52 -2.15
C ILE A 77 -12.59 1.83 -3.47
N ASP A 78 -13.87 1.60 -3.71
CA ASP A 78 -14.36 0.97 -4.94
C ASP A 78 -14.00 1.78 -6.18
N THR A 79 -14.10 3.12 -6.09
CA THR A 79 -13.71 4.01 -7.18
C THR A 79 -12.21 3.95 -7.46
N ILE A 80 -11.36 3.89 -6.43
CA ILE A 80 -9.91 3.70 -6.56
C ILE A 80 -9.60 2.34 -7.22
N LEU A 81 -10.22 1.26 -6.76
CA LEU A 81 -10.00 -0.09 -7.30
C LEU A 81 -10.48 -0.23 -8.74
N ALA A 82 -11.45 0.58 -9.16
CA ALA A 82 -11.91 0.62 -10.55
C ALA A 82 -10.91 1.30 -11.50
N GLN A 83 -9.98 2.13 -10.98
CA GLN A 83 -8.98 2.80 -11.81
C GLN A 83 -7.91 1.80 -12.31
N PRO A 84 -7.62 1.74 -13.63
CA PRO A 84 -6.56 0.87 -14.15
C PRO A 84 -5.21 1.09 -13.48
N VAL A 85 -4.86 2.34 -13.22
CA VAL A 85 -3.59 2.73 -12.60
C VAL A 85 -3.39 2.11 -11.23
N THR A 86 -4.45 1.84 -10.47
CA THR A 86 -4.38 1.17 -9.16
C THR A 86 -3.79 -0.23 -9.29
N ALA A 87 -4.31 -1.01 -10.22
CA ALA A 87 -3.80 -2.36 -10.45
C ALA A 87 -2.35 -2.33 -10.97
N GLU A 88 -2.03 -1.41 -11.88
CA GLU A 88 -0.67 -1.22 -12.41
C GLU A 88 0.32 -0.82 -11.33
N TYR A 89 -0.07 0.12 -10.46
CA TYR A 89 0.76 0.58 -9.35
C TYR A 89 1.06 -0.54 -8.35
N LEU A 90 0.01 -1.24 -7.91
CA LEU A 90 0.15 -2.34 -6.94
C LEU A 90 0.95 -3.51 -7.51
N ALA A 91 0.66 -3.92 -8.74
CA ALA A 91 1.40 -4.97 -9.43
C ALA A 91 2.88 -4.58 -9.62
N GLY A 92 3.14 -3.33 -9.99
CA GLY A 92 4.48 -2.78 -10.13
C GLY A 92 5.25 -2.78 -8.82
N LYS A 93 4.63 -2.41 -7.70
CA LYS A 93 5.26 -2.48 -6.37
C LYS A 93 5.63 -3.92 -5.99
N LEU A 94 4.72 -4.87 -6.22
CA LEU A 94 4.99 -6.29 -5.94
C LEU A 94 6.11 -6.83 -6.83
N TYR A 95 6.11 -6.50 -8.12
CA TYR A 95 7.17 -6.90 -9.02
C TYR A 95 8.54 -6.35 -8.58
N ARG A 96 8.65 -5.03 -8.32
CA ARG A 96 9.90 -4.40 -7.90
C ARG A 96 10.41 -4.96 -6.58
N TYR A 97 9.50 -5.32 -5.69
CA TYR A 97 9.89 -5.92 -4.41
C TYR A 97 10.43 -7.33 -4.54
N PHE A 98 9.80 -8.19 -5.36
CA PHE A 98 10.09 -9.62 -5.41
C PHE A 98 10.97 -10.04 -6.58
N VAL A 99 10.99 -9.29 -7.68
CA VAL A 99 11.72 -9.65 -8.89
C VAL A 99 12.95 -8.76 -9.08
N ARG A 100 12.74 -7.52 -9.53
CA ARG A 100 13.81 -6.53 -9.71
C ARG A 100 13.24 -5.12 -9.89
N GLU A 101 14.08 -4.10 -9.67
CA GLU A 101 13.65 -2.70 -9.78
C GLU A 101 13.28 -2.29 -11.20
N ASP A 102 14.04 -2.78 -12.19
CA ASP A 102 13.79 -2.50 -13.60
C ASP A 102 12.54 -3.24 -14.10
N LEU A 103 11.49 -2.46 -14.34
CA LEU A 103 10.19 -2.95 -14.82
C LEU A 103 9.76 -2.15 -16.05
N ASP A 104 9.71 -2.85 -17.18
CA ASP A 104 9.19 -2.29 -18.44
C ASP A 104 7.72 -1.82 -18.27
N PRO A 105 7.37 -0.61 -18.75
CA PRO A 105 6.01 -0.09 -18.62
C PRO A 105 4.93 -0.95 -19.30
N ALA A 106 5.25 -1.65 -20.39
CA ALA A 106 4.29 -2.53 -21.04
C ALA A 106 4.06 -3.80 -20.21
N LEU A 107 5.11 -4.31 -19.56
CA LEU A 107 4.98 -5.43 -18.62
C LEU A 107 4.19 -4.99 -17.38
N GLN A 108 4.43 -3.79 -16.84
CA GLN A 108 3.68 -3.26 -15.70
C GLN A 108 2.17 -3.22 -15.98
N ARG A 109 1.76 -2.74 -17.16
CA ARG A 109 0.34 -2.75 -17.58
C ARG A 109 -0.23 -4.16 -17.61
N LYS A 110 0.47 -5.11 -18.22
CA LYS A 110 0.04 -6.52 -18.27
C LYS A 110 -0.10 -7.14 -16.89
N LEU A 111 0.82 -6.84 -15.98
CA LEU A 111 0.75 -7.29 -14.60
C LEU A 111 -0.44 -6.65 -13.86
N GLY A 112 -0.72 -5.38 -14.13
CA GLY A 112 -1.91 -4.69 -13.61
C GLY A 112 -3.20 -5.35 -14.11
N GLU A 113 -3.30 -5.64 -15.40
CA GLU A 113 -4.44 -6.36 -15.98
C GLU A 113 -4.62 -7.74 -15.34
N LEU A 114 -3.53 -8.48 -15.13
CA LEU A 114 -3.56 -9.78 -14.43
C LEU A 114 -4.07 -9.64 -13.00
N LEU A 115 -3.55 -8.68 -12.23
CA LEU A 115 -3.99 -8.44 -10.85
C LEU A 115 -5.48 -8.09 -10.81
N ARG A 116 -5.93 -7.23 -11.72
CA ARG A 116 -7.33 -6.82 -11.83
C ARG A 116 -8.25 -7.97 -12.23
N SER A 117 -7.86 -8.78 -13.22
CA SER A 117 -8.64 -9.95 -13.66
C SER A 117 -8.76 -11.03 -12.57
N ASN A 118 -7.78 -11.12 -11.69
CA ASN A 118 -7.82 -11.95 -10.48
C ASN A 118 -8.65 -11.34 -9.34
N GLY A 119 -9.35 -10.22 -9.54
CA GLY A 119 -10.11 -9.51 -8.51
C GLY A 119 -9.25 -9.02 -7.36
N TYR A 120 -8.04 -8.53 -7.64
CA TYR A 120 -7.04 -8.10 -6.66
C TYR A 120 -6.62 -9.18 -5.64
N ARG A 121 -6.82 -10.45 -5.97
CA ARG A 121 -6.36 -11.56 -5.13
C ARG A 121 -4.86 -11.70 -5.26
N ILE A 122 -4.15 -11.43 -4.18
CA ILE A 122 -2.67 -11.40 -4.18
C ILE A 122 -2.06 -12.78 -4.39
N ALA A 123 -2.62 -13.85 -3.78
CA ALA A 123 -2.03 -15.18 -3.86
C ALA A 123 -1.90 -15.71 -5.31
N PRO A 124 -2.94 -15.74 -6.17
CA PRO A 124 -2.78 -16.22 -7.55
C PRO A 124 -1.91 -15.28 -8.40
N PHE A 125 -1.88 -13.99 -8.10
CA PHE A 125 -0.97 -13.05 -8.75
C PHE A 125 0.49 -13.39 -8.41
N MET A 126 0.80 -13.57 -7.13
CA MET A 126 2.15 -13.92 -6.67
C MET A 126 2.58 -15.28 -7.17
N GLU A 127 1.70 -16.26 -7.24
CA GLU A 127 1.99 -17.57 -7.83
C GLU A 127 2.45 -17.42 -9.28
N THR A 128 1.72 -16.65 -10.09
CA THR A 128 2.12 -16.38 -11.48
C THR A 128 3.45 -15.67 -11.55
N LEU A 129 3.68 -14.68 -10.69
CA LEU A 129 4.91 -13.89 -10.66
C LEU A 129 6.12 -14.75 -10.29
N LEU A 130 6.01 -15.54 -9.22
CA LEU A 130 7.10 -16.35 -8.69
C LEU A 130 7.44 -17.58 -9.58
N LEU A 131 6.48 -18.06 -10.39
CA LEU A 131 6.69 -19.11 -11.38
C LEU A 131 7.14 -18.58 -12.75
N SER A 132 7.21 -17.26 -12.92
CA SER A 132 7.60 -16.66 -14.19
C SER A 132 9.08 -16.91 -14.51
N ARG A 133 9.41 -16.92 -15.81
CA ARG A 133 10.81 -16.98 -16.27
C ARG A 133 11.59 -15.76 -15.79
N ASP A 134 10.95 -14.62 -15.68
CA ASP A 134 11.54 -13.37 -15.28
C ASP A 134 12.02 -13.39 -13.81
N PHE A 135 11.23 -14.00 -12.93
CA PHE A 135 11.66 -14.22 -11.53
C PHE A 135 12.92 -15.09 -11.41
N HIS A 136 13.05 -16.10 -12.28
CA HIS A 136 14.19 -17.02 -12.30
C HIS A 136 15.33 -16.58 -13.23
N ALA A 137 15.22 -15.42 -13.86
CA ALA A 137 16.25 -14.90 -14.76
C ALA A 137 17.51 -14.51 -13.97
N PRO A 138 18.72 -14.68 -14.56
CA PRO A 138 19.96 -14.21 -13.93
C PRO A 138 19.93 -12.74 -13.52
N GLU A 139 19.27 -11.92 -14.30
CA GLU A 139 19.10 -10.47 -14.10
C GLU A 139 18.24 -10.14 -12.86
N SER A 140 17.51 -11.11 -12.33
CA SER A 140 16.68 -10.95 -11.13
C SER A 140 17.37 -11.48 -9.86
N VAL A 141 18.57 -12.04 -9.99
CA VAL A 141 19.32 -12.57 -8.85
C VAL A 141 20.13 -11.46 -8.19
N ALA A 142 20.02 -11.32 -6.86
CA ALA A 142 20.79 -10.39 -6.04
C ALA A 142 20.62 -8.91 -6.45
N THR A 143 19.50 -8.52 -7.01
CA THR A 143 19.23 -7.15 -7.48
C THR A 143 18.79 -6.21 -6.36
N ARG A 144 18.38 -6.74 -5.21
CA ARG A 144 17.86 -5.94 -4.11
C ARG A 144 18.85 -5.83 -2.95
N ILE A 145 19.12 -4.58 -2.55
CA ILE A 145 19.87 -4.29 -1.33
C ILE A 145 18.91 -4.50 -0.14
N LYS A 146 19.33 -5.31 0.81
CA LYS A 146 18.54 -5.54 2.03
C LYS A 146 18.54 -4.29 2.92
N GLY A 147 17.36 -3.95 3.43
CA GLY A 147 17.26 -2.97 4.49
C GLY A 147 17.91 -3.45 5.80
N PRO A 148 18.22 -2.54 6.76
CA PRO A 148 18.91 -2.89 8.00
C PRO A 148 18.26 -4.02 8.79
N VAL A 149 16.94 -3.98 8.95
CA VAL A 149 16.17 -5.03 9.65
C VAL A 149 16.25 -6.36 8.91
N GLU A 150 16.05 -6.36 7.58
CA GLU A 150 16.20 -7.58 6.78
C GLU A 150 17.60 -8.17 6.85
N GLN A 151 18.62 -7.29 6.82
CA GLN A 151 20.01 -7.73 6.90
C GLN A 151 20.27 -8.41 8.25
N ALA A 152 19.89 -7.78 9.35
CA ALA A 152 20.06 -8.34 10.69
C ALA A 152 19.31 -9.68 10.87
N VAL A 153 18.00 -9.70 10.55
CA VAL A 153 17.17 -10.90 10.67
C VAL A 153 17.69 -12.04 9.78
N SER A 154 18.04 -11.74 8.52
CA SER A 154 18.54 -12.77 7.61
C SER A 154 19.90 -13.32 8.05
N THR A 155 20.75 -12.50 8.66
CA THR A 155 22.02 -12.93 9.24
C THR A 155 21.80 -13.89 10.40
N TYR A 156 20.96 -13.52 11.36
CA TYR A 156 20.64 -14.38 12.50
C TYR A 156 20.03 -15.71 12.09
N LYS A 157 19.10 -15.68 11.12
CA LYS A 157 18.52 -16.92 10.58
C LYS A 157 19.57 -17.83 9.89
N LYS A 158 20.48 -17.25 9.11
CA LYS A 158 21.58 -18.02 8.48
C LYS A 158 22.55 -18.61 9.49
N MET A 159 22.74 -17.95 10.63
CA MET A 159 23.54 -18.46 11.75
C MET A 159 22.80 -19.52 12.58
N GLY A 160 21.56 -19.84 12.27
CA GLY A 160 20.75 -20.81 12.99
C GLY A 160 20.23 -20.32 14.33
N LEU A 161 20.31 -19.02 14.61
CA LEU A 161 19.81 -18.44 15.85
C LEU A 161 18.29 -18.48 15.87
N ARG A 162 17.73 -18.98 16.97
CA ARG A 162 16.27 -19.01 17.21
C ARG A 162 15.78 -17.81 18.03
N GLU A 163 16.70 -17.18 18.75
CA GLU A 163 16.46 -16.01 19.59
C GLU A 163 17.39 -14.87 19.18
N ILE A 164 16.97 -13.65 19.37
CA ILE A 164 17.76 -12.46 19.07
C ILE A 164 18.79 -12.31 20.20
N PRO A 165 20.10 -12.20 19.88
CA PRO A 165 21.11 -11.93 20.91
C PRO A 165 20.78 -10.65 21.67
N GLY A 166 20.91 -10.68 22.99
CA GLY A 166 20.61 -9.52 23.83
C GLY A 166 21.63 -8.38 23.74
N ALA A 167 22.78 -8.61 23.14
CA ALA A 167 23.83 -7.60 22.97
C ALA A 167 24.64 -7.86 21.67
N PRO A 168 24.79 -6.86 20.77
CA PRO A 168 24.14 -5.55 20.85
C PRO A 168 22.62 -5.65 20.67
N ASP A 169 21.90 -4.70 21.27
CA ASP A 169 20.44 -4.61 21.07
C ASP A 169 20.13 -4.51 19.58
N PHE A 170 19.20 -5.37 19.13
CA PHE A 170 18.75 -5.41 17.73
C PHE A 170 18.32 -4.02 17.22
N ASN A 171 17.61 -3.26 18.05
CA ASN A 171 17.11 -1.94 17.72
C ASN A 171 18.23 -0.87 17.66
N GLU A 172 19.27 -1.00 18.47
CA GLU A 172 20.46 -0.15 18.39
C GLU A 172 21.21 -0.40 17.07
N LEU A 173 21.42 -1.68 16.72
CA LEU A 173 22.09 -2.05 15.47
C LEU A 173 21.33 -1.54 14.25
N THR A 174 20.03 -1.81 14.16
CA THR A 174 19.22 -1.38 13.02
C THR A 174 19.02 0.11 12.99
N GLY A 175 18.94 0.75 14.16
CA GLY A 175 18.87 2.21 14.30
C GLY A 175 20.14 2.92 13.85
N ALA A 176 21.31 2.40 14.19
CA ALA A 176 22.61 2.92 13.71
C ALA A 176 22.72 2.83 12.17
N LEU A 177 22.05 1.87 11.55
CA LEU A 177 21.97 1.69 10.09
C LEU A 177 20.80 2.50 9.45
N GLY A 178 20.11 3.33 10.24
CA GLY A 178 19.04 4.22 9.74
C GLY A 178 17.62 3.64 9.79
N GLN A 179 17.39 2.47 10.41
CA GLN A 179 16.06 1.87 10.53
C GLN A 179 15.79 1.44 11.98
N LYS A 180 15.34 2.40 12.78
CA LYS A 180 14.91 2.15 14.17
C LYS A 180 13.48 1.58 14.16
N LEU A 181 13.30 0.44 14.82
CA LEU A 181 11.98 -0.09 15.12
C LEU A 181 11.40 0.63 16.36
N LEU A 182 10.08 0.68 16.45
CA LEU A 182 9.31 1.39 17.48
C LEU A 182 9.74 1.05 18.90
#